data_840cf5267f1ac363b69530c34cca66ee
#
_entry.id   840cf5267f1ac363b69530c34cca66ee
#
_cell.length_a   1.000
_cell.length_b   1.000
_cell.length_c   1.000
_cell.angle_alpha   90.00
_cell.angle_beta   90.00
_cell.angle_gamma   90.00
#
_symmetry.space_group_name_H-M   'P 1'
#
loop_
_entity.id
_entity.type
_entity.pdbx_description
1 polymer ?
#
loop_
_entity_poly.entity_id
_entity_poly.type
_entity_poly.pdbx_seq_one_letter_code
_entity_poly.pdbx_strand_id
1 'polypeptide(L)'
;YWQAKNPVSGEACQKMVYMGTVDGKLFALDADSGKPCSGFANNGVLDLNQWNTVNAKYPLSVLQPPTVVGNHLLVGWAGKDWAYAEAPPGTVFSVNAQTGKLEWTFEAIPAEIRKRTGTANVWTHMSADEANGLVYLPVSSPSPNYWGGNRVDAIPLGTSTTALDINTGKVVWSRQWVHHDVWDYDINSAPTLMDITVDGKQIPALIQATKQGFLFVVNRLTG
;
A
#
# COMPACT_ATOMS: atom_id res chain seq x y z
N TYR A 1 -13.57 -5.66 -2.16
CA TYR A 1 -14.66 -6.07 -3.07
C TYR A 1 -14.50 -5.39 -4.43
N TRP A 2 -14.55 -6.15 -5.49
CA TRP A 2 -14.57 -5.70 -6.87
C TRP A 2 -15.81 -6.23 -7.58
N GLN A 3 -16.34 -5.48 -8.52
CA GLN A 3 -17.46 -5.89 -9.35
C GLN A 3 -17.21 -5.50 -10.81
N ALA A 4 -17.51 -6.41 -11.73
CA ALA A 4 -17.44 -6.14 -13.17
C ALA A 4 -18.35 -4.94 -13.52
N LYS A 5 -17.86 -4.04 -14.36
CA LYS A 5 -18.62 -2.85 -14.80
C LYS A 5 -19.91 -3.22 -15.54
N ASN A 6 -19.86 -4.32 -16.31
CA ASN A 6 -21.01 -4.87 -17.04
C ASN A 6 -21.13 -6.36 -16.69
N PRO A 7 -21.68 -6.71 -15.51
CA PRO A 7 -21.75 -8.10 -15.08
C PRO A 7 -22.69 -8.92 -15.96
N VAL A 8 -22.24 -10.11 -16.34
CA VAL A 8 -23.04 -11.07 -17.09
C VAL A 8 -23.76 -11.99 -16.11
N SER A 9 -25.10 -12.07 -16.23
CA SER A 9 -25.89 -12.87 -15.32
C SER A 9 -25.56 -14.36 -15.47
N GLY A 10 -25.34 -15.04 -14.35
CA GLY A 10 -25.00 -16.47 -14.29
C GLY A 10 -23.52 -16.79 -14.52
N GLU A 11 -22.69 -15.83 -14.88
CA GLU A 11 -21.24 -16.02 -14.93
C GLU A 11 -20.60 -15.85 -13.55
N ALA A 12 -19.68 -16.76 -13.21
CA ALA A 12 -18.91 -16.69 -11.96
C ALA A 12 -17.92 -15.54 -11.97
N CYS A 13 -17.53 -15.08 -10.78
CA CYS A 13 -16.50 -14.06 -10.59
C CYS A 13 -16.79 -12.69 -11.21
N GLN A 14 -18.06 -12.38 -11.41
CA GLN A 14 -18.49 -11.02 -11.76
C GLN A 14 -18.39 -10.07 -10.55
N LYS A 15 -18.31 -10.65 -9.36
CA LYS A 15 -18.05 -9.98 -8.09
C LYS A 15 -16.96 -10.77 -7.35
N MET A 16 -15.93 -10.10 -6.89
CA MET A 16 -14.81 -10.75 -6.22
C MET A 16 -14.49 -10.11 -4.87
N VAL A 17 -14.15 -10.95 -3.91
CA VAL A 17 -13.53 -10.56 -2.65
C VAL A 17 -12.08 -11.07 -2.61
N TYR A 18 -11.21 -10.32 -1.96
CA TYR A 18 -9.80 -10.65 -1.91
C TYR A 18 -9.34 -10.81 -0.48
N MET A 19 -8.44 -11.77 -0.25
CA MET A 19 -7.87 -12.05 1.06
C MET A 19 -6.37 -12.29 0.94
N GLY A 20 -5.59 -11.55 1.72
CA GLY A 20 -4.15 -11.78 1.87
C GLY A 20 -3.83 -12.81 2.93
N THR A 21 -2.62 -13.36 2.89
CA THR A 21 -2.11 -14.33 3.86
C THR A 21 -0.72 -13.95 4.38
N VAL A 22 -0.36 -14.51 5.54
CA VAL A 22 0.94 -14.26 6.19
C VAL A 22 2.14 -14.82 5.40
N ASP A 23 1.90 -15.71 4.44
CA ASP A 23 2.92 -16.26 3.52
C ASP A 23 2.95 -15.55 2.15
N GLY A 24 2.29 -14.38 2.05
CA GLY A 24 2.37 -13.49 0.89
C GLY A 24 1.53 -13.92 -0.31
N LYS A 25 0.48 -14.70 -0.09
CA LYS A 25 -0.49 -15.02 -1.13
C LYS A 25 -1.72 -14.12 -1.05
N LEU A 26 -2.31 -13.88 -2.20
CA LEU A 26 -3.55 -13.16 -2.35
C LEU A 26 -4.57 -14.06 -3.06
N PHE A 27 -5.68 -14.33 -2.40
CA PHE A 27 -6.80 -15.11 -2.93
C PHE A 27 -7.87 -14.19 -3.50
N ALA A 28 -8.42 -14.56 -4.65
CA ALA A 28 -9.61 -13.96 -5.22
C ALA A 28 -10.75 -14.99 -5.24
N LEU A 29 -11.81 -14.68 -4.52
CA LEU A 29 -12.97 -15.55 -4.38
C LEU A 29 -14.19 -14.88 -4.99
N ASP A 30 -15.01 -15.67 -5.65
CA ASP A 30 -16.33 -15.26 -6.10
C ASP A 30 -17.20 -14.89 -4.89
N ALA A 31 -17.72 -13.67 -4.89
CA ALA A 31 -18.44 -13.14 -3.72
C ALA A 31 -19.78 -13.82 -3.44
N ASP A 32 -20.40 -14.42 -4.46
CA ASP A 32 -21.70 -15.07 -4.36
C ASP A 32 -21.56 -16.55 -3.94
N SER A 33 -20.50 -17.26 -4.39
CA SER A 33 -20.30 -18.70 -4.14
C SER A 33 -19.17 -19.05 -3.17
N GLY A 34 -18.24 -18.10 -2.90
CA GLY A 34 -17.04 -18.34 -2.11
C GLY A 34 -15.97 -19.20 -2.81
N LYS A 35 -16.17 -19.57 -4.08
CA LYS A 35 -15.22 -20.39 -4.82
C LYS A 35 -14.06 -19.55 -5.38
N PRO A 36 -12.85 -20.11 -5.53
CA PRO A 36 -11.74 -19.42 -6.18
C PRO A 36 -12.08 -18.98 -7.61
N CYS A 37 -11.68 -17.76 -7.97
CA CYS A 37 -11.87 -17.21 -9.31
C CYS A 37 -10.73 -17.67 -10.24
N SER A 38 -10.94 -18.71 -11.00
CA SER A 38 -9.92 -19.35 -11.86
C SER A 38 -9.28 -18.41 -12.89
N GLY A 39 -9.95 -17.34 -13.28
CA GLY A 39 -9.41 -16.31 -14.18
C GLY A 39 -8.42 -15.32 -13.50
N PHE A 40 -8.34 -15.34 -12.17
CA PHE A 40 -7.40 -14.51 -11.41
C PHE A 40 -6.10 -15.27 -11.19
N ALA A 41 -4.97 -14.72 -11.65
CA ALA A 41 -3.62 -15.27 -11.49
C ALA A 41 -3.55 -16.79 -11.75
N ASN A 42 -3.07 -17.57 -10.78
CA ASN A 42 -3.02 -19.03 -10.88
C ASN A 42 -4.24 -19.64 -10.16
N ASN A 43 -5.33 -19.85 -10.90
CA ASN A 43 -6.56 -20.43 -10.36
C ASN A 43 -7.10 -19.76 -9.09
N GLY A 44 -7.12 -18.42 -9.06
CA GLY A 44 -7.62 -17.64 -7.94
C GLY A 44 -6.58 -17.27 -6.90
N VAL A 45 -5.30 -17.60 -7.12
CA VAL A 45 -4.21 -17.33 -6.18
C VAL A 45 -3.05 -16.61 -6.84
N LEU A 46 -2.69 -15.45 -6.31
CA LEU A 46 -1.51 -14.69 -6.68
C LEU A 46 -0.46 -14.83 -5.57
N ASP A 47 0.74 -15.30 -5.88
CA ASP A 47 1.88 -15.30 -4.95
C ASP A 47 2.71 -14.04 -5.16
N LEU A 48 2.69 -13.13 -4.20
CA LEU A 48 3.44 -11.87 -4.26
C LEU A 48 4.96 -12.08 -4.12
N ASN A 49 5.38 -13.20 -3.53
CA ASN A 49 6.80 -13.52 -3.35
C ASN A 49 7.53 -13.74 -4.68
N GLN A 50 6.81 -14.00 -5.78
CA GLN A 50 7.41 -14.05 -7.11
C GLN A 50 8.11 -12.75 -7.51
N TRP A 51 7.73 -11.61 -6.90
CA TRP A 51 8.32 -10.29 -7.12
C TRP A 51 9.25 -9.83 -5.99
N ASN A 52 9.37 -10.62 -4.92
CA ASN A 52 10.26 -10.35 -3.80
C ASN A 52 11.69 -10.79 -4.15
N THR A 53 12.46 -9.92 -4.78
CA THR A 53 13.79 -10.26 -5.33
C THR A 53 14.96 -9.63 -4.57
N VAL A 54 14.70 -8.69 -3.67
CA VAL A 54 15.71 -8.00 -2.85
C VAL A 54 15.51 -8.39 -1.39
N ASN A 55 16.56 -8.87 -0.73
CA ASN A 55 16.51 -9.33 0.66
C ASN A 55 15.40 -10.38 0.90
N ALA A 56 15.15 -11.23 -0.09
CA ALA A 56 14.02 -12.16 -0.19
C ALA A 56 14.07 -13.34 0.80
N LYS A 57 14.94 -13.30 1.80
CA LYS A 57 15.06 -14.32 2.85
C LYS A 57 13.75 -14.53 3.63
N TYR A 58 12.93 -13.48 3.71
CA TYR A 58 11.65 -13.50 4.40
C TYR A 58 10.51 -13.30 3.41
N PRO A 59 9.43 -14.08 3.51
CA PRO A 59 8.25 -13.87 2.68
C PRO A 59 7.57 -12.54 3.03
N LEU A 60 6.90 -11.97 2.04
CA LEU A 60 5.97 -10.85 2.24
C LEU A 60 4.75 -11.35 3.03
N SER A 61 4.21 -10.52 3.90
CA SER A 61 3.06 -10.88 4.74
C SER A 61 1.91 -9.90 4.49
N VAL A 62 0.82 -10.36 3.89
CA VAL A 62 -0.34 -9.51 3.58
C VAL A 62 -1.37 -9.65 4.70
N LEU A 63 -1.32 -8.73 5.66
CA LEU A 63 -2.17 -8.77 6.87
C LEU A 63 -3.42 -7.90 6.75
N GLN A 64 -3.39 -6.87 5.89
CA GLN A 64 -4.52 -5.99 5.67
C GLN A 64 -5.31 -6.40 4.40
N PRO A 65 -6.59 -6.10 4.34
CA PRO A 65 -7.35 -6.24 3.10
C PRO A 65 -6.75 -5.36 1.99
N PRO A 66 -6.62 -5.88 0.76
CA PRO A 66 -6.23 -5.07 -0.38
C PRO A 66 -7.23 -3.94 -0.65
N THR A 67 -6.74 -2.82 -1.18
CA THR A 67 -7.58 -1.68 -1.57
C THR A 67 -7.97 -1.82 -3.03
N VAL A 68 -9.27 -1.84 -3.30
CA VAL A 68 -9.83 -1.90 -4.66
C VAL A 68 -10.24 -0.51 -5.10
N VAL A 69 -9.77 -0.07 -6.27
CA VAL A 69 -10.18 1.20 -6.89
C VAL A 69 -10.34 1.00 -8.38
N GLY A 70 -11.58 1.07 -8.87
CA GLY A 70 -11.88 0.68 -10.27
C GLY A 70 -11.43 -0.76 -10.55
N ASN A 71 -10.53 -0.93 -11.51
CA ASN A 71 -9.93 -2.22 -11.83
C ASN A 71 -8.54 -2.45 -11.19
N HIS A 72 -8.08 -1.54 -10.36
CA HIS A 72 -6.81 -1.68 -9.64
C HIS A 72 -7.04 -2.34 -8.29
N LEU A 73 -6.21 -3.32 -7.96
CA LEU A 73 -6.12 -3.96 -6.67
C LEU A 73 -4.76 -3.65 -6.07
N LEU A 74 -4.75 -2.78 -5.07
CA LEU A 74 -3.54 -2.29 -4.43
C LEU A 74 -3.20 -3.13 -3.21
N VAL A 75 -1.98 -3.63 -3.16
CA VAL A 75 -1.53 -4.56 -2.12
C VAL A 75 -0.23 -4.05 -1.52
N GLY A 76 -0.26 -3.73 -0.23
CA GLY A 76 0.93 -3.57 0.59
C GLY A 76 1.20 -4.85 1.39
N TRP A 77 2.21 -4.81 2.25
CA TRP A 77 2.58 -5.95 3.08
C TRP A 77 3.17 -5.49 4.42
N ALA A 78 3.14 -6.36 5.41
CA ALA A 78 3.69 -6.13 6.74
C ALA A 78 5.08 -6.77 6.87
N GLY A 79 6.03 -6.02 7.42
CA GLY A 79 7.32 -6.54 7.85
C GLY A 79 7.22 -7.36 9.13
N LYS A 80 8.31 -8.06 9.47
CA LYS A 80 8.52 -8.67 10.78
C LYS A 80 9.40 -7.75 11.62
N ASP A 81 8.83 -7.13 12.63
CA ASP A 81 9.60 -6.33 13.58
C ASP A 81 10.67 -7.20 14.25
N TRP A 82 11.82 -6.61 14.51
CA TRP A 82 12.96 -7.24 15.18
C TRP A 82 13.62 -8.42 14.43
N ALA A 83 13.07 -8.84 13.29
CA ALA A 83 13.55 -10.03 12.61
C ALA A 83 14.78 -9.77 11.75
N TYR A 84 14.95 -8.53 11.26
CA TYR A 84 16.00 -8.20 10.29
C TYR A 84 16.33 -6.70 10.23
N ALA A 85 17.60 -6.39 9.97
CA ALA A 85 18.03 -5.06 9.58
C ALA A 85 17.83 -4.82 8.07
N GLU A 86 18.11 -5.85 7.27
CA GLU A 86 18.04 -5.86 5.80
C GLU A 86 16.75 -6.55 5.37
N ALA A 87 15.62 -5.87 5.57
CA ALA A 87 14.30 -6.34 5.17
C ALA A 87 14.12 -6.26 3.64
N PRO A 88 13.14 -6.98 3.06
CA PRO A 88 12.65 -6.65 1.72
C PRO A 88 12.22 -5.18 1.63
N PRO A 89 12.39 -4.50 0.49
CA PRO A 89 11.85 -3.15 0.30
C PRO A 89 10.33 -3.18 0.38
N GLY A 90 9.76 -2.09 0.90
CA GLY A 90 8.32 -1.96 1.16
C GLY A 90 7.48 -1.77 -0.10
N THR A 91 7.66 -2.63 -1.09
CA THR A 91 6.98 -2.54 -2.37
C THR A 91 5.46 -2.59 -2.22
N VAL A 92 4.78 -1.61 -2.77
CA VAL A 92 3.33 -1.65 -2.99
C VAL A 92 3.08 -2.10 -4.43
N PHE A 93 2.21 -3.07 -4.59
CA PHE A 93 1.85 -3.63 -5.90
C PHE A 93 0.47 -3.13 -6.32
N SER A 94 0.33 -2.67 -7.57
CA SER A 94 -0.96 -2.62 -8.23
C SER A 94 -1.07 -3.78 -9.19
N VAL A 95 -2.11 -4.56 -9.01
CA VAL A 95 -2.46 -5.62 -9.95
C VAL A 95 -3.86 -5.39 -10.49
N ASN A 96 -4.12 -5.88 -11.67
CA ASN A 96 -5.46 -5.83 -12.23
C ASN A 96 -6.41 -6.68 -11.37
N ALA A 97 -7.49 -6.10 -10.89
CA ALA A 97 -8.40 -6.73 -9.95
C ALA A 97 -9.05 -8.01 -10.53
N GLN A 98 -9.36 -8.03 -11.83
CA GLN A 98 -9.98 -9.18 -12.47
C GLN A 98 -9.00 -10.31 -12.78
N THR A 99 -7.75 -9.97 -13.15
CA THR A 99 -6.81 -10.95 -13.72
C THR A 99 -5.60 -11.25 -12.82
N GLY A 100 -5.31 -10.43 -11.83
CA GLY A 100 -4.11 -10.54 -11.00
C GLY A 100 -2.80 -10.17 -11.71
N LYS A 101 -2.85 -9.61 -12.93
CA LYS A 101 -1.66 -9.17 -13.65
C LYS A 101 -1.08 -7.92 -13.01
N LEU A 102 0.25 -7.91 -12.81
CA LEU A 102 0.97 -6.73 -12.31
C LEU A 102 0.81 -5.58 -13.30
N GLU A 103 0.48 -4.40 -12.77
CA GLU A 103 0.34 -3.15 -13.52
C GLU A 103 1.50 -2.21 -13.26
N TRP A 104 1.80 -1.96 -11.98
CA TRP A 104 2.92 -1.16 -11.54
C TRP A 104 3.33 -1.51 -10.10
N THR A 105 4.51 -1.03 -9.70
CA THR A 105 5.00 -1.11 -8.33
C THR A 105 5.45 0.27 -7.86
N PHE A 106 5.33 0.51 -6.55
CA PHE A 106 5.89 1.66 -5.87
C PHE A 106 6.85 1.19 -4.78
N GLU A 107 7.96 1.87 -4.62
CA GLU A 107 8.94 1.62 -3.55
C GLU A 107 9.43 2.94 -2.96
N ALA A 108 9.34 3.05 -1.63
CA ALA A 108 9.73 4.27 -0.91
C ALA A 108 11.25 4.41 -0.75
N ILE A 109 11.98 3.28 -0.79
CA ILE A 109 13.42 3.24 -0.55
C ILE A 109 14.17 3.44 -1.87
N PRO A 110 15.15 4.39 -1.94
CA PRO A 110 16.02 4.55 -3.09
C PRO A 110 16.74 3.25 -3.47
N ALA A 111 16.84 2.97 -4.78
CA ALA A 111 17.34 1.69 -5.30
C ALA A 111 18.74 1.34 -4.80
N GLU A 112 19.61 2.33 -4.66
CA GLU A 112 21.02 2.20 -4.28
C GLU A 112 21.24 1.74 -2.83
N ILE A 113 20.25 1.93 -1.97
CA ILE A 113 20.33 1.55 -0.54
C ILE A 113 19.47 0.37 -0.15
N ARG A 114 18.65 -0.19 -1.04
CA ARG A 114 17.70 -1.30 -0.76
C ARG A 114 18.35 -2.57 -0.21
N LYS A 115 19.65 -2.78 -0.45
CA LYS A 115 20.39 -3.92 0.11
C LYS A 115 20.76 -3.72 1.57
N ARG A 116 20.81 -2.48 2.06
CA ARG A 116 21.24 -2.13 3.43
C ARG A 116 20.08 -1.86 4.37
N THR A 117 18.91 -1.55 3.82
CA THR A 117 17.69 -1.22 4.55
C THR A 117 16.48 -1.75 3.79
N GLY A 118 15.38 -1.89 4.43
CA GLY A 118 14.12 -2.36 3.84
C GLY A 118 12.93 -1.75 4.53
N THR A 119 11.80 -2.46 4.55
CA THR A 119 10.51 -1.94 4.99
C THR A 119 10.16 -0.60 4.33
N ALA A 120 9.81 0.45 5.04
CA ALA A 120 9.11 1.60 4.48
C ALA A 120 7.91 1.13 3.64
N ASN A 121 7.24 0.12 4.16
CA ASN A 121 6.13 -0.61 3.56
C ASN A 121 4.79 0.05 3.90
N VAL A 122 3.73 -0.45 3.31
CA VAL A 122 2.36 -0.10 3.65
C VAL A 122 1.70 -1.35 4.22
N TRP A 123 1.62 -1.43 5.56
CA TRP A 123 1.09 -2.58 6.29
C TRP A 123 -0.33 -2.36 6.82
N THR A 124 -0.89 -1.18 6.61
CA THR A 124 -2.26 -0.83 6.96
C THR A 124 -3.07 -0.43 5.72
N HIS A 125 -4.32 -0.03 5.90
CA HIS A 125 -5.21 0.31 4.80
C HIS A 125 -4.74 1.58 4.08
N MET A 126 -4.98 1.63 2.78
CA MET A 126 -4.81 2.81 1.93
C MET A 126 -6.16 3.51 1.75
N SER A 127 -6.15 4.80 1.48
CA SER A 127 -7.33 5.55 1.07
C SER A 127 -7.20 5.96 -0.39
N ALA A 128 -8.33 6.05 -1.09
CA ALA A 128 -8.33 6.43 -2.49
C ALA A 128 -9.36 7.53 -2.77
N ASP A 129 -9.00 8.45 -3.65
CA ASP A 129 -9.87 9.46 -4.24
C ASP A 129 -10.01 9.13 -5.73
N GLU A 130 -10.97 8.24 -6.03
CA GLU A 130 -11.19 7.74 -7.38
C GLU A 130 -11.55 8.87 -8.36
N ALA A 131 -12.28 9.88 -7.90
CA ALA A 131 -12.67 11.03 -8.72
C ALA A 131 -11.46 11.84 -9.22
N ASN A 132 -10.40 11.91 -8.43
CA ASN A 132 -9.15 12.62 -8.76
C ASN A 132 -8.02 11.66 -9.20
N GLY A 133 -8.28 10.36 -9.27
CA GLY A 133 -7.30 9.35 -9.68
C GLY A 133 -6.11 9.19 -8.73
N LEU A 134 -6.33 9.39 -7.42
CA LEU A 134 -5.28 9.36 -6.41
C LEU A 134 -5.48 8.22 -5.40
N VAL A 135 -4.36 7.63 -4.98
CA VAL A 135 -4.31 6.75 -3.81
C VAL A 135 -3.29 7.28 -2.80
N TYR A 136 -3.62 7.20 -1.53
CA TYR A 136 -2.80 7.73 -0.43
C TYR A 136 -2.28 6.59 0.42
N LEU A 137 -0.96 6.50 0.45
CA LEU A 137 -0.21 5.45 1.12
C LEU A 137 0.30 5.93 2.48
N PRO A 138 -0.10 5.29 3.58
CA PRO A 138 0.53 5.47 4.88
C PRO A 138 1.82 4.64 4.94
N VAL A 139 2.94 5.24 4.53
CA VAL A 139 4.23 4.57 4.44
C VAL A 139 4.88 4.48 5.82
N SER A 140 5.34 3.29 6.17
CA SER A 140 5.97 3.00 7.46
C SER A 140 7.43 3.45 7.55
N SER A 141 8.06 3.20 8.70
CA SER A 141 9.47 3.46 8.94
C SER A 141 10.36 2.47 8.16
N PRO A 142 11.56 2.91 7.71
CA PRO A 142 12.57 2.01 7.19
C PRO A 142 13.18 1.13 8.27
N SER A 143 13.60 -0.10 7.92
CA SER A 143 14.33 -1.00 8.85
C SER A 143 15.83 -0.67 8.92
N PRO A 144 16.48 -0.93 10.05
CA PRO A 144 15.92 -1.32 11.35
C PRO A 144 15.21 -0.14 12.01
N ASN A 145 14.07 -0.43 12.66
CA ASN A 145 13.14 0.59 13.15
C ASN A 145 13.69 1.43 14.30
N TYR A 146 14.61 0.86 15.12
CA TYR A 146 15.10 1.49 16.35
C TYR A 146 16.58 1.84 16.32
N TRP A 147 17.25 1.65 15.17
CA TRP A 147 18.65 2.03 15.00
C TRP A 147 18.92 2.44 13.55
N GLY A 148 19.36 3.68 13.37
CA GLY A 148 19.53 4.28 12.05
C GLY A 148 20.95 4.26 11.47
N GLY A 149 21.94 3.66 12.17
CA GLY A 149 23.35 3.77 11.80
C GLY A 149 23.74 3.11 10.47
N ASN A 150 22.95 2.15 9.96
CA ASN A 150 23.15 1.51 8.66
C ASN A 150 22.37 2.19 7.52
N ARG A 151 21.53 3.16 7.81
CA ARG A 151 20.70 3.91 6.85
C ARG A 151 20.82 5.42 7.04
N VAL A 152 22.04 5.90 7.03
CA VAL A 152 22.37 7.33 7.17
C VAL A 152 21.93 8.17 5.98
N ASP A 153 21.57 7.53 4.88
CA ASP A 153 21.07 8.18 3.68
C ASP A 153 19.64 8.71 3.89
N ALA A 154 19.29 9.74 3.14
CA ALA A 154 17.92 10.26 3.14
C ALA A 154 16.96 9.26 2.50
N ILE A 155 15.82 9.01 3.17
CA ILE A 155 14.72 8.20 2.66
C ILE A 155 13.44 9.06 2.68
N PRO A 156 13.27 9.99 1.76
CA PRO A 156 12.26 11.05 1.86
C PRO A 156 10.81 10.55 1.77
N LEU A 157 10.62 9.32 1.30
CA LEU A 157 9.30 8.69 1.22
C LEU A 157 9.04 7.72 2.39
N GLY A 158 9.99 7.51 3.31
CA GLY A 158 9.79 6.73 4.53
C GLY A 158 9.05 7.55 5.60
N THR A 159 8.30 6.90 6.47
CA THR A 159 7.45 7.50 7.53
C THR A 159 6.66 8.70 7.01
N SER A 160 5.90 8.47 5.95
CA SER A 160 5.23 9.52 5.17
C SER A 160 3.78 9.18 4.82
N THR A 161 3.04 10.21 4.46
CA THR A 161 1.83 10.04 3.65
C THR A 161 2.18 10.42 2.22
N THR A 162 2.07 9.47 1.29
CA THR A 162 2.45 9.63 -0.11
C THR A 162 1.25 9.41 -1.01
N ALA A 163 0.94 10.39 -1.85
CA ALA A 163 -0.10 10.29 -2.88
C ALA A 163 0.51 9.83 -4.19
N LEU A 164 -0.09 8.80 -4.77
CA LEU A 164 0.27 8.27 -6.09
C LEU A 164 -0.88 8.49 -7.08
N ASP A 165 -0.51 8.69 -8.33
CA ASP A 165 -1.45 8.51 -9.45
C ASP A 165 -1.82 7.02 -9.55
N ILE A 166 -3.10 6.72 -9.53
CA ILE A 166 -3.61 5.35 -9.42
C ILE A 166 -3.31 4.48 -10.64
N ASN A 167 -3.20 5.09 -11.82
CA ASN A 167 -2.98 4.37 -13.08
C ASN A 167 -1.51 4.06 -13.32
N THR A 168 -0.59 4.87 -12.75
CA THR A 168 0.82 4.80 -13.07
C THR A 168 1.73 4.47 -11.89
N GLY A 169 1.24 4.58 -10.66
CA GLY A 169 2.04 4.44 -9.44
C GLY A 169 3.06 5.57 -9.21
N LYS A 170 3.00 6.65 -10.00
CA LYS A 170 3.93 7.78 -9.86
C LYS A 170 3.53 8.66 -8.67
N VAL A 171 4.54 9.14 -7.94
CA VAL A 171 4.34 10.07 -6.83
C VAL A 171 3.81 11.40 -7.37
N VAL A 172 2.67 11.84 -6.85
CA VAL A 172 2.08 13.16 -7.09
C VAL A 172 2.58 14.14 -6.04
N TRP A 173 2.52 13.75 -4.77
CA TRP A 173 3.12 14.46 -3.64
C TRP A 173 3.45 13.50 -2.50
N SER A 174 4.32 13.92 -1.59
CA SER A 174 4.62 13.21 -0.36
C SER A 174 4.87 14.19 0.78
N ARG A 175 4.43 13.82 1.98
CA ARG A 175 4.78 14.51 3.23
C ARG A 175 5.41 13.51 4.17
N GLN A 176 6.70 13.70 4.42
CA GLN A 176 7.44 12.93 5.42
C GLN A 176 7.15 13.53 6.80
N TRP A 177 6.71 12.69 7.74
CA TRP A 177 6.35 13.14 9.09
C TRP A 177 7.50 12.97 10.09
N VAL A 178 8.41 12.01 9.83
CA VAL A 178 9.65 11.79 10.58
C VAL A 178 10.80 11.58 9.59
N HIS A 179 11.81 12.47 9.60
CA HIS A 179 12.87 12.46 8.58
C HIS A 179 13.88 11.32 8.72
N HIS A 180 14.24 10.94 9.97
CA HIS A 180 15.11 9.81 10.28
C HIS A 180 14.52 9.06 11.46
N ASP A 181 13.53 8.23 11.14
CA ASP A 181 12.74 7.54 12.16
C ASP A 181 13.57 6.44 12.82
N VAL A 182 13.77 6.53 14.12
CA VAL A 182 14.41 5.53 14.99
C VAL A 182 13.53 5.17 16.19
N TRP A 183 12.21 5.47 16.08
CA TRP A 183 11.22 5.28 17.14
C TRP A 183 10.07 4.39 16.69
N ASP A 184 10.15 3.86 15.46
CA ASP A 184 9.06 3.10 14.86
C ASP A 184 7.75 3.92 14.80
N TYR A 185 7.86 5.16 14.38
CA TYR A 185 6.73 6.08 14.24
C TYR A 185 5.97 5.88 12.92
N ASP A 186 5.81 4.63 12.52
CA ASP A 186 5.01 4.23 11.36
C ASP A 186 3.73 5.04 11.22
N ILE A 187 3.35 5.27 9.98
CA ILE A 187 2.00 5.73 9.71
C ILE A 187 1.09 4.51 9.73
N ASN A 188 0.38 4.34 10.83
CA ASN A 188 -0.32 3.12 11.21
C ASN A 188 -1.83 3.12 10.91
N SER A 189 -2.31 4.10 10.16
CA SER A 189 -3.73 4.23 9.82
C SER A 189 -3.92 4.80 8.43
N ALA A 190 -4.99 4.35 7.77
CA ALA A 190 -5.44 4.98 6.54
C ALA A 190 -5.73 6.46 6.77
N PRO A 191 -5.30 7.36 5.87
CA PRO A 191 -5.70 8.76 5.96
C PRO A 191 -7.20 8.90 5.72
N THR A 192 -7.84 9.78 6.50
CA THR A 192 -9.26 10.11 6.30
C THR A 192 -9.39 11.22 5.26
N LEU A 193 -10.25 11.00 4.26
CA LEU A 193 -10.53 11.98 3.22
C LEU A 193 -11.86 12.66 3.52
N MET A 194 -11.86 13.99 3.52
CA MET A 194 -13.07 14.80 3.70
C MET A 194 -12.88 16.19 3.13
N ASP A 195 -13.98 16.88 2.90
CA ASP A 195 -13.93 18.30 2.59
C ASP A 195 -14.16 19.10 3.88
N ILE A 196 -13.32 20.10 4.11
CA ILE A 196 -13.39 20.97 5.28
C ILE A 196 -13.58 22.42 4.83
N THR A 197 -14.19 23.23 5.69
CA THR A 197 -14.33 24.66 5.44
C THR A 197 -13.27 25.43 6.23
N VAL A 198 -12.41 26.15 5.53
CA VAL A 198 -11.42 27.06 6.13
C VAL A 198 -11.63 28.45 5.56
N ASP A 199 -11.88 29.42 6.41
CA ASP A 199 -12.15 30.84 6.02
C ASP A 199 -13.24 30.94 4.95
N GLY A 200 -14.30 30.14 5.09
CA GLY A 200 -15.44 30.12 4.18
C GLY A 200 -15.20 29.38 2.85
N LYS A 201 -14.03 28.79 2.64
CA LYS A 201 -13.69 28.04 1.42
C LYS A 201 -13.69 26.55 1.69
N GLN A 202 -14.27 25.78 0.77
CA GLN A 202 -14.18 24.31 0.79
C GLN A 202 -12.79 23.88 0.34
N ILE A 203 -12.13 23.10 1.19
CA ILE A 203 -10.79 22.53 0.94
C ILE A 203 -10.90 21.00 0.94
N PRO A 204 -10.49 20.33 -0.13
CA PRO A 204 -10.39 18.88 -0.14
C PRO A 204 -9.23 18.46 0.77
N ALA A 205 -9.56 17.95 1.96
CA ALA A 205 -8.58 17.62 2.98
C ALA A 205 -8.29 16.14 3.07
N LEU A 206 -7.07 15.85 3.53
CA LEU A 206 -6.62 14.56 4.02
C LEU A 206 -6.17 14.74 5.46
N ILE A 207 -6.66 13.88 6.35
CA ILE A 207 -6.31 13.88 7.77
C ILE A 207 -5.53 12.61 8.06
N GLN A 208 -4.27 12.74 8.50
CA GLN A 208 -3.41 11.64 8.86
C GLN A 208 -3.15 11.63 10.37
N ALA A 209 -3.60 10.56 11.03
CA ALA A 209 -3.19 10.26 12.40
C ALA A 209 -1.83 9.56 12.39
N THR A 210 -0.99 9.86 13.40
CA THR A 210 0.35 9.29 13.52
C THR A 210 0.61 8.72 14.91
N LYS A 211 1.57 7.81 15.04
CA LYS A 211 2.02 7.25 16.34
C LYS A 211 2.60 8.33 17.27
N GLN A 212 3.00 9.48 16.74
CA GLN A 212 3.45 10.64 17.54
C GLN A 212 2.31 11.33 18.31
N GLY A 213 1.04 10.94 18.07
CA GLY A 213 -0.14 11.55 18.69
C GLY A 213 -0.61 12.83 17.98
N PHE A 214 -0.13 13.09 16.77
CA PHE A 214 -0.57 14.22 15.94
C PHE A 214 -1.63 13.81 14.91
N LEU A 215 -2.49 14.77 14.59
CA LEU A 215 -3.36 14.76 13.43
C LEU A 215 -2.85 15.82 12.46
N PHE A 216 -2.29 15.39 11.34
CA PHE A 216 -1.88 16.30 10.28
C PHE A 216 -3.01 16.48 9.28
N VAL A 217 -3.33 17.73 8.96
CA VAL A 217 -4.36 18.07 7.98
C VAL A 217 -3.70 18.78 6.81
N VAL A 218 -3.84 18.21 5.62
CA VAL A 218 -3.27 18.75 4.39
C VAL A 218 -4.31 18.77 3.28
N ASN A 219 -4.09 19.59 2.25
CA ASN A 219 -4.88 19.50 1.04
C ASN A 219 -4.57 18.17 0.33
N ARG A 220 -5.59 17.31 0.09
CA ARG A 220 -5.37 15.98 -0.47
C ARG A 220 -4.86 15.97 -1.91
N LEU A 221 -5.04 17.07 -2.65
CA LEU A 221 -4.57 17.17 -4.04
C LEU A 221 -3.11 17.62 -4.15
N THR A 222 -2.62 18.39 -3.17
CA THR A 222 -1.31 19.04 -3.24
C THR A 222 -0.37 18.72 -2.10
N GLY A 223 -0.87 18.03 -1.07
CA GLY A 223 -0.11 17.74 0.15
C GLY A 223 0.16 18.96 1.01
#